data_8f8e9f0a8c0d8dbb801cefe9211693f4
#
_entry.id   8f8e9f0a8c0d8dbb801cefe9211693f4
#
_cell.length_a   1.000
_cell.length_b   1.000
_cell.length_c   1.000
_cell.angle_alpha   90.00
_cell.angle_beta   90.00
_cell.angle_gamma   90.00
#
_symmetry.space_group_name_H-M   'P 1'
#
loop_
_entity.id
_entity.type
_entity.pdbx_description
1 polymer ?
#
loop_
_entity_poly.entity_id
_entity_poly.type
_entity_poly.pdbx_seq_one_letter_code
_entity_poly.pdbx_strand_id
1 'polypeptide(L)'
;KNYNVPRGQKAYELGPTNQALADSARVIEAEYEIPFQSHARMAPSVAVVDASGENVVIYTDAQKPHDVRAGVSKMLLLEQEQVHVIWLPGPGSYGRSDGDESAFEAAIISREIGQPVRVQWMRHEGHGWDPKAPAAVVSLKAGVDANGDLSAWLFHAKGFSGWDVKNNPSNPGDTL
;
A
#
# COMPACT_ATOMS: atom_id res chain seq x y z
N LYS A 1 16.08 -20.81 -10.71
CA LYS A 1 15.01 -20.15 -11.49
C LYS A 1 15.47 -18.71 -11.71
N ASN A 2 15.71 -18.32 -12.95
CA ASN A 2 16.04 -16.93 -13.29
C ASN A 2 14.73 -16.13 -13.17
N TYR A 3 14.59 -15.39 -12.10
CA TYR A 3 13.55 -14.38 -12.03
C TYR A 3 13.95 -13.28 -13.02
N ASN A 4 13.12 -13.03 -14.00
CA ASN A 4 13.23 -11.84 -14.84
C ASN A 4 12.92 -10.63 -13.94
N VAL A 5 13.98 -10.06 -13.37
CA VAL A 5 13.83 -8.77 -12.65
C VAL A 5 13.50 -7.74 -13.71
N PRO A 6 12.37 -7.03 -13.61
CA PRO A 6 12.05 -5.95 -14.55
C PRO A 6 13.24 -5.00 -14.65
N ARG A 7 13.57 -4.57 -15.85
CA ARG A 7 14.65 -3.58 -16.05
C ARG A 7 14.30 -2.35 -15.25
N GLY A 8 15.20 -1.94 -14.36
CA GLY A 8 15.02 -0.74 -13.57
C GLY A 8 14.74 0.47 -14.47
N GLN A 9 13.81 1.32 -14.02
CA GLN A 9 13.52 2.58 -14.70
C GLN A 9 14.43 3.66 -14.13
N LYS A 10 15.05 4.44 -15.01
CA LYS A 10 15.75 5.66 -14.61
C LYS A 10 14.68 6.72 -14.29
N ALA A 11 14.52 7.05 -13.03
CA ALA A 11 13.52 8.02 -12.59
C ALA A 11 13.94 9.46 -12.91
N TYR A 12 15.22 9.76 -12.72
CA TYR A 12 15.76 11.11 -12.91
C TYR A 12 17.27 11.07 -13.18
N GLU A 13 17.77 11.95 -14.02
CA GLU A 13 19.21 12.16 -14.23
C GLU A 13 19.46 13.64 -14.52
N LEU A 14 20.44 14.20 -13.83
CA LEU A 14 20.92 15.56 -14.04
C LEU A 14 22.45 15.52 -14.23
N GLY A 15 22.89 15.86 -15.42
CA GLY A 15 24.30 15.89 -15.76
C GLY A 15 24.98 14.51 -15.84
N PRO A 16 26.29 14.46 -16.08
CA PRO A 16 27.05 13.23 -16.26
C PRO A 16 27.46 12.63 -14.91
N THR A 17 26.53 12.01 -14.17
CA THR A 17 26.75 11.52 -12.80
C THR A 17 27.98 10.62 -12.65
N ASN A 18 28.21 9.69 -13.61
CA ASN A 18 29.36 8.79 -13.55
C ASN A 18 30.70 9.54 -13.68
N GLN A 19 30.77 10.56 -14.53
CA GLN A 19 31.95 11.39 -14.66
C GLN A 19 32.16 12.22 -13.40
N ALA A 20 31.09 12.82 -12.87
CA ALA A 20 31.17 13.59 -11.63
C ALA A 20 31.62 12.75 -10.43
N LEU A 21 31.21 11.46 -10.35
CA LEU A 21 31.73 10.53 -9.35
C LEU A 21 33.23 10.25 -9.55
N ALA A 22 33.66 10.06 -10.81
CA ALA A 22 35.07 9.79 -11.12
C ALA A 22 35.99 10.98 -10.79
N ASP A 23 35.46 12.19 -10.97
CA ASP A 23 36.18 13.46 -10.70
C ASP A 23 36.12 13.90 -9.24
N SER A 24 35.35 13.21 -8.39
CA SER A 24 35.21 13.55 -6.97
C SER A 24 36.50 13.28 -6.19
N ALA A 25 36.81 14.13 -5.25
CA ALA A 25 37.95 13.94 -4.34
C ALA A 25 37.77 12.72 -3.43
N ARG A 26 36.54 12.39 -3.11
CA ARG A 26 36.15 11.22 -2.32
C ARG A 26 34.80 10.69 -2.76
N VAL A 27 34.67 9.37 -2.87
CA VAL A 27 33.39 8.72 -3.05
C VAL A 27 33.02 7.95 -1.79
N ILE A 28 31.79 8.14 -1.33
CA ILE A 28 31.19 7.44 -0.20
C ILE A 28 30.12 6.51 -0.77
N GLU A 29 30.19 5.25 -0.41
CA GLU A 29 29.21 4.23 -0.82
C GLU A 29 28.53 3.65 0.41
N ALA A 30 27.22 3.39 0.29
CA ALA A 30 26.44 2.75 1.32
C ALA A 30 25.32 1.87 0.71
N GLU A 31 25.00 0.81 1.42
CA GLU A 31 23.87 -0.08 1.09
C GLU A 31 22.97 -0.20 2.32
N TYR A 32 21.67 -0.18 2.11
CA TYR A 32 20.67 -0.29 3.15
C TYR A 32 19.63 -1.34 2.75
N GLU A 33 19.30 -2.21 3.70
CA GLU A 33 18.19 -3.13 3.60
C GLU A 33 17.01 -2.58 4.42
N ILE A 34 15.86 -2.45 3.77
CA ILE A 34 14.61 -2.01 4.38
C ILE A 34 13.68 -3.23 4.40
N PRO A 35 13.38 -3.79 5.57
CA PRO A 35 12.49 -4.95 5.66
C PRO A 35 11.03 -4.57 5.39
N PHE A 36 10.18 -5.57 5.16
CA PHE A 36 8.73 -5.39 5.21
C PHE A 36 8.31 -4.84 6.57
N GLN A 37 7.41 -3.86 6.54
CA GLN A 37 6.91 -3.22 7.76
C GLN A 37 5.39 -3.28 7.81
N SER A 38 4.85 -3.76 8.95
CA SER A 38 3.45 -3.59 9.29
C SER A 38 3.21 -2.19 9.84
N HIS A 39 2.07 -1.59 9.53
CA HIS A 39 1.67 -0.30 10.12
C HIS A 39 1.30 -0.44 11.60
N ALA A 40 1.00 -1.65 12.06
CA ALA A 40 0.80 -2.01 13.47
C ALA A 40 -0.18 -1.07 14.20
N ARG A 41 -1.33 -0.78 13.58
CA ARG A 41 -2.35 0.10 14.17
C ARG A 41 -2.70 -0.30 15.61
N MET A 42 -3.09 0.68 16.42
CA MET A 42 -3.29 0.48 17.86
C MET A 42 -4.50 -0.38 18.22
N ALA A 43 -5.59 -0.21 17.51
CA ALA A 43 -6.84 -0.91 17.83
C ALA A 43 -7.38 -1.68 16.62
N PRO A 44 -8.27 -2.66 16.85
CA PRO A 44 -8.93 -3.39 15.78
C PRO A 44 -9.69 -2.45 14.84
N SER A 45 -9.64 -2.70 13.54
CA SER A 45 -10.58 -2.11 12.61
C SER A 45 -11.93 -2.79 12.68
N VAL A 46 -12.97 -2.03 12.43
CA VAL A 46 -14.33 -2.52 12.50
C VAL A 46 -15.19 -1.88 11.41
N ALA A 47 -16.09 -2.67 10.86
CA ALA A 47 -17.19 -2.16 10.05
C ALA A 47 -18.52 -2.73 10.51
N VAL A 48 -19.56 -1.91 10.42
CA VAL A 48 -20.95 -2.33 10.57
C VAL A 48 -21.63 -2.08 9.24
N VAL A 49 -22.19 -3.14 8.66
CA VAL A 49 -22.81 -3.08 7.33
C VAL A 49 -24.21 -3.64 7.38
N ASP A 50 -25.15 -2.90 6.81
CA ASP A 50 -26.47 -3.38 6.47
C ASP A 50 -26.58 -3.44 4.93
N ALA A 51 -26.56 -4.65 4.40
CA ALA A 51 -26.76 -4.97 3.00
C ALA A 51 -27.97 -5.90 2.80
N SER A 52 -28.89 -5.93 3.75
CA SER A 52 -30.08 -6.80 3.72
C SER A 52 -31.13 -6.37 2.71
N GLY A 53 -31.14 -5.08 2.33
CA GLY A 53 -32.09 -4.51 1.37
C GLY A 53 -31.47 -4.20 0.00
N GLU A 54 -32.19 -3.38 -0.78
CA GLU A 54 -31.69 -2.90 -2.08
C GLU A 54 -30.51 -1.95 -1.96
N ASN A 55 -30.48 -1.15 -0.88
CA ASN A 55 -29.39 -0.23 -0.58
C ASN A 55 -28.49 -0.81 0.50
N VAL A 56 -27.23 -0.38 0.49
CA VAL A 56 -26.21 -0.78 1.46
C VAL A 56 -25.76 0.41 2.27
N VAL A 57 -25.74 0.29 3.59
CA VAL A 57 -25.20 1.29 4.51
C VAL A 57 -23.99 0.69 5.24
N ILE A 58 -22.89 1.42 5.22
CA ILE A 58 -21.59 0.98 5.77
C ILE A 58 -21.08 2.03 6.75
N TYR A 59 -20.83 1.64 7.98
CA TYR A 59 -20.09 2.43 8.97
C TYR A 59 -18.70 1.83 9.12
N THR A 60 -17.65 2.61 8.87
CA THR A 60 -16.27 2.11 8.90
C THR A 60 -15.26 3.21 9.18
N ASP A 61 -14.10 2.83 9.70
CA ASP A 61 -12.91 3.68 9.83
C ASP A 61 -11.96 3.60 8.62
N ALA A 62 -12.43 3.09 7.49
CA ALA A 62 -11.65 3.00 6.27
C ALA A 62 -11.07 4.35 5.85
N GLN A 63 -9.77 4.39 5.53
CA GLN A 63 -9.10 5.62 5.11
C GLN A 63 -9.56 6.13 3.74
N LYS A 64 -10.19 5.25 2.96
CA LYS A 64 -10.65 5.52 1.60
C LYS A 64 -12.13 5.15 1.42
N PRO A 65 -13.06 5.88 2.03
CA PRO A 65 -14.48 5.53 1.98
C PRO A 65 -15.06 5.48 0.56
N HIS A 66 -14.54 6.29 -0.37
CA HIS A 66 -14.95 6.23 -1.77
C HIS A 66 -14.49 4.94 -2.47
N ASP A 67 -13.30 4.43 -2.15
CA ASP A 67 -12.80 3.15 -2.68
C ASP A 67 -13.62 1.99 -2.10
N VAL A 68 -14.01 2.05 -0.83
CA VAL A 68 -14.93 1.08 -0.21
C VAL A 68 -16.27 1.08 -0.92
N ARG A 69 -16.85 2.25 -1.17
CA ARG A 69 -18.10 2.40 -1.93
C ARG A 69 -18.00 1.71 -3.29
N ALA A 70 -16.97 2.05 -4.07
CA ALA A 70 -16.78 1.48 -5.39
C ALA A 70 -16.49 -0.04 -5.35
N GLY A 71 -15.75 -0.51 -4.35
CA GLY A 71 -15.46 -1.93 -4.16
C GLY A 71 -16.70 -2.74 -3.81
N VAL A 72 -17.49 -2.28 -2.84
CA VAL A 72 -18.72 -2.96 -2.41
C VAL A 72 -19.76 -2.96 -3.52
N SER A 73 -19.97 -1.84 -4.23
CA SER A 73 -20.89 -1.79 -5.36
C SER A 73 -20.54 -2.82 -6.43
N LYS A 74 -19.28 -2.89 -6.81
CA LYS A 74 -18.79 -3.89 -7.79
C LYS A 74 -18.93 -5.31 -7.30
N MET A 75 -18.64 -5.57 -6.03
CA MET A 75 -18.67 -6.90 -5.42
C MET A 75 -20.09 -7.46 -5.29
N LEU A 76 -21.06 -6.59 -4.95
CA LEU A 76 -22.46 -6.94 -4.79
C LEU A 76 -23.30 -6.72 -6.07
N LEU A 77 -22.65 -6.31 -7.19
CA LEU A 77 -23.31 -6.00 -8.47
C LEU A 77 -24.41 -4.93 -8.33
N LEU A 78 -24.08 -3.86 -7.61
CA LEU A 78 -24.96 -2.72 -7.37
C LEU A 78 -24.43 -1.46 -8.07
N GLU A 79 -25.30 -0.49 -8.29
CA GLU A 79 -24.87 0.86 -8.66
C GLU A 79 -24.26 1.57 -7.44
N GLN A 80 -23.32 2.49 -7.68
CA GLN A 80 -22.64 3.17 -6.57
C GLN A 80 -23.59 4.03 -5.72
N GLU A 81 -24.69 4.50 -6.30
CA GLU A 81 -25.74 5.27 -5.65
C GLU A 81 -26.50 4.47 -4.59
N GLN A 82 -26.49 3.14 -4.71
CA GLN A 82 -27.10 2.21 -3.75
C GLN A 82 -26.21 1.93 -2.55
N VAL A 83 -24.92 2.36 -2.58
CA VAL A 83 -23.97 2.13 -1.49
C VAL A 83 -23.62 3.45 -0.80
N HIS A 84 -23.96 3.54 0.47
CA HIS A 84 -23.68 4.70 1.32
C HIS A 84 -22.64 4.34 2.38
N VAL A 85 -21.49 5.01 2.32
CA VAL A 85 -20.39 4.79 3.29
C VAL A 85 -20.31 5.98 4.22
N ILE A 86 -20.44 5.72 5.50
CA ILE A 86 -20.35 6.69 6.60
C ILE A 86 -19.00 6.45 7.29
N TRP A 87 -18.10 7.41 7.11
CA TRP A 87 -16.81 7.36 7.78
C TRP A 87 -16.94 7.76 9.25
N LEU A 88 -16.33 6.96 10.11
CA LEU A 88 -16.20 7.23 11.53
C LEU A 88 -14.72 7.29 11.92
N PRO A 89 -14.35 8.14 12.91
CA PRO A 89 -12.99 8.15 13.43
C PRO A 89 -12.62 6.78 13.99
N GLY A 90 -11.52 6.23 13.50
CA GLY A 90 -10.92 5.00 14.01
C GLY A 90 -9.68 5.25 14.84
N PRO A 91 -9.04 4.21 15.34
CA PRO A 91 -7.75 4.31 16.02
C PRO A 91 -6.65 4.74 15.07
N GLY A 92 -5.51 5.16 15.61
CA GLY A 92 -4.35 5.55 14.82
C GLY A 92 -3.93 4.45 13.83
N SER A 93 -3.84 4.82 12.53
CA SER A 93 -3.53 3.89 11.44
C SER A 93 -2.03 3.67 11.24
N TYR A 94 -1.21 4.68 11.56
CA TYR A 94 0.24 4.74 11.29
C TYR A 94 0.59 4.46 9.82
N GLY A 95 -0.34 4.76 8.93
CA GLY A 95 -0.23 4.61 7.48
C GLY A 95 -1.36 3.82 6.84
N ARG A 96 -1.89 2.78 7.50
CA ARG A 96 -3.02 1.99 7.01
C ARG A 96 -3.92 1.49 8.14
N SER A 97 -5.23 1.60 7.92
CA SER A 97 -6.25 0.84 8.67
C SER A 97 -6.76 -0.31 7.80
N ASP A 98 -7.37 -1.34 8.41
CA ASP A 98 -8.03 -2.45 7.69
C ASP A 98 -9.55 -2.28 7.69
N GLY A 99 -10.02 -1.04 7.75
CA GLY A 99 -11.45 -0.72 7.73
C GLY A 99 -12.11 -1.09 6.41
N ASP A 100 -11.35 -1.09 5.31
CA ASP A 100 -11.79 -1.53 4.01
C ASP A 100 -12.04 -3.04 3.98
N GLU A 101 -11.11 -3.85 4.46
CA GLU A 101 -11.22 -5.31 4.48
C GLU A 101 -12.40 -5.76 5.34
N SER A 102 -12.55 -5.22 6.55
CA SER A 102 -13.69 -5.53 7.43
C SER A 102 -15.03 -5.08 6.83
N ALA A 103 -15.05 -3.99 6.06
CA ALA A 103 -16.26 -3.53 5.37
C ALA A 103 -16.66 -4.47 4.22
N PHE A 104 -15.70 -4.96 3.44
CA PHE A 104 -15.96 -5.92 2.36
C PHE A 104 -16.51 -7.23 2.91
N GLU A 105 -15.90 -7.79 3.94
CA GLU A 105 -16.37 -9.02 4.58
C GLU A 105 -17.77 -8.85 5.17
N ALA A 106 -17.99 -7.77 5.92
CA ALA A 106 -19.29 -7.47 6.52
C ALA A 106 -20.39 -7.31 5.45
N ALA A 107 -20.07 -6.71 4.30
CA ALA A 107 -21.04 -6.51 3.21
C ALA A 107 -21.47 -7.84 2.59
N ILE A 108 -20.54 -8.75 2.34
CA ILE A 108 -20.87 -10.10 1.81
C ILE A 108 -21.73 -10.86 2.82
N ILE A 109 -21.28 -10.93 4.08
CA ILE A 109 -21.97 -11.69 5.11
C ILE A 109 -23.38 -11.12 5.33
N SER A 110 -23.51 -9.79 5.43
CA SER A 110 -24.81 -9.12 5.60
C SER A 110 -25.76 -9.44 4.45
N ARG A 111 -25.27 -9.44 3.21
CA ARG A 111 -26.06 -9.79 2.03
C ARG A 111 -26.56 -11.24 2.10
N GLU A 112 -25.70 -12.17 2.47
CA GLU A 112 -26.01 -13.59 2.54
C GLU A 112 -27.01 -13.94 3.64
N ILE A 113 -26.87 -13.33 4.83
CA ILE A 113 -27.75 -13.66 5.96
C ILE A 113 -28.99 -12.76 6.04
N GLY A 114 -29.07 -11.69 5.22
CA GLY A 114 -30.19 -10.75 5.19
C GLY A 114 -30.36 -9.92 6.46
N GLN A 115 -29.28 -9.61 7.16
CA GLN A 115 -29.29 -8.86 8.42
C GLN A 115 -28.04 -7.97 8.52
N PRO A 116 -28.10 -6.86 9.30
CA PRO A 116 -26.90 -6.09 9.63
C PRO A 116 -25.81 -6.93 10.29
N VAL A 117 -24.56 -6.71 9.89
CA VAL A 117 -23.40 -7.46 10.39
C VAL A 117 -22.32 -6.51 10.85
N ARG A 118 -21.69 -6.83 11.97
CA ARG A 118 -20.48 -6.19 12.45
C ARG A 118 -19.32 -7.16 12.32
N VAL A 119 -18.31 -6.78 11.55
CA VAL A 119 -17.02 -7.48 11.48
C VAL A 119 -15.94 -6.64 12.15
N GLN A 120 -15.20 -7.26 13.03
CA GLN A 120 -14.06 -6.65 13.70
C GLN A 120 -12.84 -7.53 13.52
N TRP A 121 -11.85 -7.02 12.83
CA TRP A 121 -10.55 -7.65 12.76
C TRP A 121 -9.77 -7.41 14.04
N MET A 122 -9.51 -8.47 14.76
CA MET A 122 -8.67 -8.38 15.94
C MET A 122 -7.23 -8.03 15.55
N ARG A 123 -6.44 -7.57 16.49
CA ARG A 123 -5.10 -7.06 16.22
C ARG A 123 -4.18 -8.05 15.50
N HIS A 124 -4.23 -9.33 15.89
CA HIS A 124 -3.44 -10.39 15.27
C HIS A 124 -3.90 -10.68 13.82
N GLU A 125 -5.19 -10.55 13.54
CA GLU A 125 -5.74 -10.70 12.18
C GLU A 125 -5.26 -9.56 11.28
N GLY A 126 -5.41 -8.32 11.74
CA GLY A 126 -4.89 -7.17 11.02
C GLY A 126 -3.40 -7.28 10.74
N HIS A 127 -2.57 -7.58 11.75
CA HIS A 127 -1.13 -7.75 11.57
C HIS A 127 -0.76 -8.90 10.65
N GLY A 128 -1.57 -9.96 10.59
CA GLY A 128 -1.37 -11.08 9.69
C GLY A 128 -1.66 -10.74 8.22
N TRP A 129 -2.70 -9.96 7.98
CA TRP A 129 -3.28 -9.76 6.66
C TRP A 129 -3.16 -8.35 6.10
N ASP A 130 -2.80 -7.35 6.92
CA ASP A 130 -2.63 -5.98 6.41
C ASP A 130 -1.55 -5.91 5.31
N PRO A 131 -1.75 -5.13 4.26
CA PRO A 131 -0.69 -4.85 3.31
C PRO A 131 0.51 -4.23 3.99
N LYS A 132 1.67 -4.85 3.83
CA LYS A 132 2.93 -4.37 4.41
C LYS A 132 3.54 -3.27 3.55
N ALA A 133 4.26 -2.34 4.17
CA ALA A 133 5.20 -1.50 3.43
C ALA A 133 6.25 -2.40 2.77
N PRO A 134 6.53 -2.22 1.48
CA PRO A 134 7.37 -3.15 0.73
C PRO A 134 8.82 -3.11 1.21
N ALA A 135 9.47 -4.27 1.20
CA ALA A 135 10.90 -4.37 1.40
C ALA A 135 11.66 -3.74 0.24
N ALA A 136 12.83 -3.19 0.53
CA ALA A 136 13.71 -2.65 -0.49
C ALA A 136 15.19 -2.82 -0.11
N VAL A 137 16.03 -2.92 -1.13
CA VAL A 137 17.48 -2.75 -1.00
C VAL A 137 17.86 -1.46 -1.73
N VAL A 138 18.56 -0.59 -1.04
CA VAL A 138 18.97 0.71 -1.54
C VAL A 138 20.48 0.77 -1.55
N SER A 139 21.08 1.08 -2.70
CA SER A 139 22.49 1.41 -2.81
C SER A 139 22.64 2.86 -3.24
N LEU A 140 23.61 3.55 -2.64
CA LEU A 140 23.92 4.92 -2.97
C LEU A 140 25.43 5.15 -3.09
N LYS A 141 25.79 6.09 -3.95
CA LYS A 141 27.13 6.65 -4.06
C LYS A 141 27.04 8.16 -4.04
N ALA A 142 27.84 8.77 -3.19
CA ALA A 142 27.96 10.22 -3.09
C ALA A 142 29.40 10.64 -3.39
N GLY A 143 29.57 11.50 -4.37
CA GLY A 143 30.85 12.16 -4.66
C GLY A 143 30.95 13.43 -3.83
N VAL A 144 32.11 13.65 -3.22
CA VAL A 144 32.43 14.86 -2.44
C VAL A 144 33.67 15.49 -3.05
N ASP A 145 33.65 16.79 -3.29
CA ASP A 145 34.77 17.52 -3.83
C ASP A 145 35.83 17.84 -2.76
N ALA A 146 36.90 18.55 -3.12
CA ALA A 146 37.99 18.91 -2.23
C ALA A 146 37.58 19.88 -1.12
N ASN A 147 36.48 20.60 -1.27
CA ASN A 147 35.94 21.54 -0.27
C ASN A 147 34.97 20.85 0.70
N GLY A 148 34.58 19.61 0.40
CA GLY A 148 33.60 18.88 1.19
C GLY A 148 32.15 19.01 0.67
N ASP A 149 31.97 19.65 -0.47
CA ASP A 149 30.66 19.83 -1.08
C ASP A 149 30.24 18.59 -1.89
N LEU A 150 28.93 18.32 -1.94
CA LEU A 150 28.37 17.22 -2.72
C LEU A 150 28.50 17.52 -4.21
N SER A 151 29.31 16.73 -4.93
CA SER A 151 29.57 16.88 -6.35
C SER A 151 28.76 15.91 -7.23
N ALA A 152 28.38 14.74 -6.69
CA ALA A 152 27.61 13.74 -7.41
C ALA A 152 26.77 12.91 -6.44
N TRP A 153 25.61 12.45 -6.93
CA TRP A 153 24.70 11.56 -6.19
C TRP A 153 24.10 10.49 -7.11
N LEU A 154 24.35 9.24 -6.79
CA LEU A 154 23.73 8.11 -7.46
C LEU A 154 22.93 7.32 -6.45
N PHE A 155 21.65 7.19 -6.68
CA PHE A 155 20.70 6.45 -5.86
C PHE A 155 20.05 5.34 -6.68
N HIS A 156 20.12 4.13 -6.19
CA HIS A 156 19.51 2.97 -6.81
C HIS A 156 18.72 2.17 -5.77
N ALA A 157 17.43 1.98 -6.03
CA ALA A 157 16.56 1.16 -5.17
C ALA A 157 16.02 -0.04 -5.94
N LYS A 158 16.03 -1.20 -5.29
CA LYS A 158 15.35 -2.41 -5.73
C LYS A 158 14.32 -2.77 -4.67
N GLY A 159 13.08 -2.92 -5.06
CA GLY A 159 12.00 -3.24 -4.13
C GLY A 159 10.73 -3.58 -4.88
N PHE A 160 9.75 -4.00 -4.14
CA PHE A 160 8.41 -4.20 -4.67
C PHE A 160 7.73 -2.84 -4.82
N SER A 161 7.14 -2.56 -5.96
CA SER A 161 6.35 -1.35 -6.14
C SER A 161 4.93 -1.55 -5.59
N GLY A 162 4.25 -0.46 -5.23
CA GLY A 162 2.84 -0.53 -4.86
C GLY A 162 1.92 -1.03 -5.99
N TRP A 163 2.42 -1.04 -7.23
CA TRP A 163 1.73 -1.61 -8.39
C TRP A 163 1.91 -3.12 -8.47
N ASP A 164 3.05 -3.66 -8.06
CA ASP A 164 3.33 -5.09 -8.06
C ASP A 164 2.51 -5.83 -6.99
N VAL A 165 2.12 -5.12 -5.94
CA VAL A 165 1.29 -5.65 -4.84
C VAL A 165 -0.20 -5.46 -5.08
N LYS A 166 -0.58 -4.50 -5.95
CA LYS A 166 -1.97 -4.35 -6.38
C LYS A 166 -2.18 -5.20 -7.63
N ASN A 167 -3.24 -5.97 -7.64
CA ASN A 167 -3.72 -6.65 -8.84
C ASN A 167 -3.51 -5.76 -10.06
N ASN A 168 -2.61 -6.14 -10.93
CA ASN A 168 -2.52 -5.52 -12.23
C ASN A 168 -3.73 -5.99 -13.04
N PRO A 169 -4.76 -5.14 -13.28
CA PRO A 169 -5.94 -5.57 -14.00
C PRO A 169 -5.65 -5.95 -15.45
N SER A 170 -4.49 -5.55 -15.96
CA SER A 170 -4.03 -5.92 -17.31
C SER A 170 -3.31 -7.27 -17.36
N ASN A 171 -2.82 -7.76 -16.21
CA ASN A 171 -2.11 -9.04 -16.10
C ASN A 171 -2.37 -9.67 -14.71
N PRO A 172 -3.54 -10.30 -14.51
CA PRO A 172 -3.89 -10.89 -13.21
C PRO A 172 -2.97 -12.02 -12.75
N GLY A 173 -2.11 -12.54 -13.61
CA GLY A 173 -1.12 -13.59 -13.30
C GLY A 173 0.25 -13.07 -12.88
N ASP A 174 0.50 -11.77 -12.97
CA ASP A 174 1.79 -11.14 -12.59
C ASP A 174 1.83 -10.68 -11.11
N THR A 175 0.89 -11.07 -10.31
CA THR A 175 0.96 -10.91 -8.86
C THR A 175 1.92 -11.96 -8.30
N LEU A 176 3.20 -11.53 -8.14
CA LEU A 176 4.33 -12.27 -7.53
C LEU A 176 4.79 -13.51 -8.29
#